data_b11503a52f8024a028f66d83cc1f6fea
#
_entry.id   b11503a52f8024a028f66d83cc1f6fea
#
_cell.length_a   1.000
_cell.length_b   1.000
_cell.length_c   1.000
_cell.angle_alpha   90.00
_cell.angle_beta   90.00
_cell.angle_gamma   90.00
#
_symmetry.space_group_name_H-M   'P 1'
#
loop_
_entity.id
_entity.type
_entity.pdbx_description
1 polymer ?
#
loop_
_entity_poly.entity_id
_entity_poly.type
_entity_poly.pdbx_seq_one_letter_code
_entity_poly.pdbx_strand_id
1 'polypeptide(L)'
;MTTKNSKKSEWQTKKHALKYLSRAHKLPHRTEGEGVLLEQIPKGIKRLLDLGAGDGRLLALVLANNPSIKAGVALDFSDPMINRATKRFQDDERIKIVKQDLSVPLPEDLGCFDAIVSSLAIHHLTHERKKQLYTEVFSLLNRNGVFCNLEHVSSPTEKLHRRFFLAIGQMPESEDPSNRLLDVETQLKWLRESGFVDVDCCWKWLEIALLVAFKP
;
A
#
# COMPACT_ATOMS: atom_id res chain seq x y z
N MET A 1 11.40 -20.57 -19.98
CA MET A 1 10.59 -20.54 -18.74
C MET A 1 11.40 -20.13 -17.49
N THR A 2 12.31 -19.15 -17.55
CA THR A 2 13.30 -18.88 -16.47
C THR A 2 13.29 -17.44 -15.94
N THR A 3 12.32 -16.59 -16.29
CA THR A 3 12.36 -15.17 -15.94
C THR A 3 11.43 -14.73 -14.80
N LYS A 4 10.50 -15.56 -14.31
CA LYS A 4 9.57 -15.20 -13.23
C LYS A 4 10.14 -15.33 -11.82
N ASN A 5 11.14 -16.19 -11.59
CA ASN A 5 11.69 -16.44 -10.24
C ASN A 5 12.80 -15.47 -9.82
N SER A 6 13.49 -14.80 -10.75
CA SER A 6 14.62 -13.91 -10.41
C SER A 6 14.20 -12.60 -9.76
N LYS A 7 13.01 -12.06 -10.08
CA LYS A 7 12.56 -10.75 -9.59
C LYS A 7 12.02 -10.77 -8.15
N LYS A 8 11.38 -11.88 -7.73
CA LYS A 8 11.01 -12.07 -6.31
C LYS A 8 12.23 -12.12 -5.39
N SER A 9 13.38 -12.60 -5.90
CA SER A 9 14.63 -12.69 -5.13
C SER A 9 15.24 -11.33 -4.80
N GLU A 10 15.03 -10.29 -5.61
CA GLU A 10 15.63 -8.97 -5.38
C GLU A 10 15.04 -8.27 -4.14
N TRP A 11 13.71 -8.31 -3.96
CA TRP A 11 13.03 -7.76 -2.78
C TRP A 11 13.37 -8.48 -1.47
N GLN A 12 13.88 -9.70 -1.57
CA GLN A 12 14.40 -10.46 -0.43
C GLN A 12 15.84 -10.09 -0.08
N THR A 13 16.49 -9.24 -0.88
CA THR A 13 17.86 -8.80 -0.58
C THR A 13 17.89 -7.54 0.28
N LYS A 14 18.74 -7.52 1.30
CA LYS A 14 18.96 -6.34 2.14
C LYS A 14 19.37 -5.11 1.33
N LYS A 15 20.15 -5.30 0.26
CA LYS A 15 20.61 -4.22 -0.63
C LYS A 15 19.43 -3.55 -1.35
N HIS A 16 18.49 -4.32 -1.90
CA HIS A 16 17.32 -3.80 -2.59
C HIS A 16 16.37 -3.10 -1.61
N ALA A 17 16.08 -3.71 -0.47
CA ALA A 17 15.26 -3.13 0.59
C ALA A 17 15.82 -1.76 1.07
N LEU A 18 17.14 -1.65 1.28
CA LEU A 18 17.79 -0.40 1.67
C LEU A 18 17.73 0.67 0.57
N LYS A 19 17.94 0.26 -0.70
CA LYS A 19 17.84 1.15 -1.85
C LYS A 19 16.42 1.70 -1.99
N TYR A 20 15.40 0.86 -1.83
CA TYR A 20 14.00 1.27 -1.83
C TYR A 20 13.72 2.30 -0.72
N LEU A 21 14.07 1.99 0.53
CA LEU A 21 13.83 2.89 1.66
C LEU A 21 14.49 4.25 1.46
N SER A 22 15.72 4.29 0.95
CA SER A 22 16.44 5.55 0.68
C SER A 22 15.76 6.42 -0.40
N ARG A 23 15.04 5.80 -1.35
CA ARG A 23 14.27 6.49 -2.39
C ARG A 23 12.87 6.87 -1.89
N ALA A 24 12.18 5.94 -1.22
CA ALA A 24 10.83 6.14 -0.72
C ALA A 24 10.74 7.31 0.29
N HIS A 25 11.77 7.52 1.11
CA HIS A 25 11.87 8.68 2.01
C HIS A 25 12.09 10.02 1.29
N LYS A 26 12.57 9.99 0.03
CA LYS A 26 12.85 11.19 -0.76
C LYS A 26 11.78 11.48 -1.81
N LEU A 27 10.72 10.67 -1.88
CA LEU A 27 9.64 10.88 -2.83
C LEU A 27 8.94 12.21 -2.51
N PRO A 28 8.97 13.19 -3.44
CA PRO A 28 8.30 14.48 -3.23
C PRO A 28 6.81 14.29 -2.93
N HIS A 29 6.27 15.16 -2.10
CA HIS A 29 4.85 15.19 -1.73
C HIS A 29 4.30 13.91 -1.04
N ARG A 30 5.14 12.92 -0.73
CA ARG A 30 4.69 11.72 0.00
C ARG A 30 4.06 12.05 1.35
N THR A 31 4.67 12.97 2.10
CA THR A 31 4.18 13.37 3.44
C THR A 31 2.82 14.07 3.33
N GLU A 32 2.58 14.84 2.27
CA GLU A 32 1.27 15.46 2.00
C GLU A 32 0.21 14.38 1.74
N GLY A 33 0.49 13.43 0.84
CA GLY A 33 -0.43 12.33 0.55
C GLY A 33 -0.70 11.45 1.79
N GLU A 34 0.31 11.19 2.63
CA GLU A 34 0.13 10.48 3.90
C GLU A 34 -0.68 11.31 4.90
N GLY A 35 -0.52 12.64 4.92
CA GLY A 35 -1.35 13.54 5.73
C GLY A 35 -2.82 13.43 5.36
N VAL A 36 -3.14 13.51 4.07
CA VAL A 36 -4.52 13.34 3.57
C VAL A 36 -5.04 11.93 3.86
N LEU A 37 -4.21 10.88 3.75
CA LEU A 37 -4.59 9.51 4.13
C LEU A 37 -5.02 9.44 5.59
N LEU A 38 -4.27 10.07 6.51
CA LEU A 38 -4.61 10.08 7.94
C LEU A 38 -5.95 10.78 8.22
N GLU A 39 -6.32 11.79 7.42
CA GLU A 39 -7.61 12.49 7.51
C GLU A 39 -8.79 11.60 7.10
N GLN A 40 -8.57 10.62 6.18
CA GLN A 40 -9.63 9.72 5.73
C GLN A 40 -9.94 8.61 6.73
N ILE A 41 -9.04 8.33 7.68
CA ILE A 41 -9.24 7.27 8.66
C ILE A 41 -10.17 7.75 9.78
N PRO A 42 -11.34 7.12 9.99
CA PRO A 42 -12.27 7.52 11.04
C PRO A 42 -11.63 7.48 12.43
N LYS A 43 -12.02 8.41 13.29
CA LYS A 43 -11.60 8.37 14.69
C LYS A 43 -12.25 7.18 15.41
N GLY A 44 -11.53 6.64 16.40
CA GLY A 44 -12.08 5.57 17.23
C GLY A 44 -11.95 4.16 16.69
N ILE A 45 -11.33 3.94 15.53
CA ILE A 45 -11.03 2.62 14.99
C ILE A 45 -10.23 1.77 16.00
N LYS A 46 -10.43 0.46 15.98
CA LYS A 46 -9.81 -0.49 16.92
C LYS A 46 -8.83 -1.44 16.25
N ARG A 47 -9.08 -1.82 15.00
CA ARG A 47 -8.27 -2.79 14.26
C ARG A 47 -7.82 -2.21 12.92
N LEU A 48 -6.51 -2.31 12.67
CA LEU A 48 -5.84 -1.77 11.48
C LEU A 48 -5.05 -2.87 10.77
N LEU A 49 -5.13 -2.90 9.43
CA LEU A 49 -4.31 -3.74 8.57
C LEU A 49 -3.47 -2.85 7.63
N ASP A 50 -2.17 -3.13 7.52
CA ASP A 50 -1.26 -2.48 6.57
C ASP A 50 -0.77 -3.51 5.54
N LEU A 51 -1.14 -3.33 4.27
CA LEU A 51 -0.83 -4.22 3.16
C LEU A 51 0.46 -3.79 2.45
N GLY A 52 1.47 -4.66 2.45
CA GLY A 52 2.80 -4.33 1.96
C GLY A 52 3.47 -3.31 2.87
N ALA A 53 3.41 -3.55 4.17
CA ALA A 53 3.78 -2.61 5.23
C ALA A 53 5.26 -2.17 5.20
N GLY A 54 6.12 -2.90 4.49
CA GLY A 54 7.54 -2.62 4.45
C GLY A 54 8.16 -2.65 5.84
N ASP A 55 8.84 -1.57 6.22
CA ASP A 55 9.43 -1.42 7.56
C ASP A 55 8.41 -0.98 8.65
N GLY A 56 7.11 -0.98 8.34
CA GLY A 56 6.03 -0.61 9.26
C GLY A 56 5.82 0.89 9.45
N ARG A 57 6.37 1.72 8.56
CA ARG A 57 6.33 3.18 8.70
C ARG A 57 4.89 3.73 8.65
N LEU A 58 4.07 3.29 7.68
CA LEU A 58 2.69 3.77 7.56
C LEU A 58 1.84 3.33 8.76
N LEU A 59 1.97 2.06 9.17
CA LEU A 59 1.31 1.55 10.37
C LEU A 59 1.64 2.42 11.60
N ALA A 60 2.92 2.76 11.80
CA ALA A 60 3.34 3.63 12.91
C ALA A 60 2.72 5.02 12.85
N LEU A 61 2.61 5.63 11.66
CA LEU A 61 1.95 6.93 11.48
C LEU A 61 0.47 6.87 11.84
N VAL A 62 -0.24 5.84 11.40
CA VAL A 62 -1.67 5.66 11.70
C VAL A 62 -1.88 5.42 13.20
N LEU A 63 -1.05 4.60 13.84
CA LEU A 63 -1.08 4.36 15.29
C LEU A 63 -0.89 5.65 16.10
N ALA A 64 0.07 6.47 15.72
CA ALA A 64 0.32 7.76 16.37
C ALA A 64 -0.86 8.73 16.25
N ASN A 65 -1.57 8.69 15.12
CA ASN A 65 -2.73 9.55 14.85
C ASN A 65 -4.05 9.02 15.43
N ASN A 66 -4.11 7.72 15.74
CA ASN A 66 -5.31 7.02 16.24
C ASN A 66 -4.99 6.18 17.49
N PRO A 67 -4.87 6.80 18.68
CA PRO A 67 -4.50 6.10 19.91
C PRO A 67 -5.57 5.09 20.39
N SER A 68 -6.75 5.10 19.79
CA SER A 68 -7.83 4.13 20.06
C SER A 68 -7.56 2.73 19.49
N ILE A 69 -6.58 2.56 18.60
CA ILE A 69 -6.25 1.27 17.98
C ILE A 69 -5.74 0.30 19.05
N LYS A 70 -6.37 -0.88 19.09
CA LYS A 70 -6.07 -1.98 20.02
C LYS A 70 -5.29 -3.12 19.37
N ALA A 71 -5.38 -3.24 18.03
CA ALA A 71 -4.65 -4.26 17.28
C ALA A 71 -4.29 -3.74 15.88
N GLY A 72 -3.05 -3.95 15.48
CA GLY A 72 -2.54 -3.68 14.14
C GLY A 72 -1.87 -4.92 13.55
N VAL A 73 -2.08 -5.14 12.26
CA VAL A 73 -1.42 -6.22 11.51
C VAL A 73 -0.65 -5.59 10.36
N ALA A 74 0.63 -5.93 10.25
CA ALA A 74 1.49 -5.53 9.13
C ALA A 74 1.79 -6.77 8.26
N LEU A 75 1.39 -6.73 6.99
CA LEU A 75 1.69 -7.78 6.03
C LEU A 75 2.82 -7.32 5.09
N ASP A 76 3.86 -8.14 5.00
CA ASP A 76 4.92 -7.97 3.99
C ASP A 76 5.54 -9.33 3.65
N PHE A 77 6.17 -9.46 2.47
CA PHE A 77 6.82 -10.70 2.07
C PHE A 77 8.35 -10.64 2.17
N SER A 78 8.91 -9.44 2.27
CA SER A 78 10.35 -9.19 2.27
C SER A 78 10.95 -9.40 3.66
N ASP A 79 11.76 -10.43 3.85
CA ASP A 79 12.40 -10.72 5.14
C ASP A 79 13.19 -9.52 5.70
N PRO A 80 13.97 -8.74 4.90
CA PRO A 80 14.61 -7.53 5.40
C PRO A 80 13.64 -6.45 5.90
N MET A 81 12.46 -6.33 5.29
CA MET A 81 11.41 -5.38 5.73
C MET A 81 10.73 -5.87 6.99
N ILE A 82 10.34 -7.15 7.05
CA ILE A 82 9.76 -7.80 8.22
C ILE A 82 10.67 -7.62 9.44
N ASN A 83 11.97 -7.89 9.31
CA ASN A 83 12.93 -7.73 10.40
C ASN A 83 12.97 -6.27 10.93
N ARG A 84 12.82 -5.28 10.04
CA ARG A 84 12.76 -3.87 10.44
C ARG A 84 11.44 -3.51 11.12
N ALA A 85 10.32 -4.00 10.58
CA ALA A 85 9.00 -3.83 11.19
C ALA A 85 8.97 -4.48 12.58
N THR A 86 9.47 -5.70 12.73
CA THR A 86 9.58 -6.39 14.02
C THR A 86 10.41 -5.57 15.02
N LYS A 87 11.55 -5.02 14.60
CA LYS A 87 12.35 -4.16 15.46
C LYS A 87 11.64 -2.85 15.82
N ARG A 88 10.88 -2.27 14.87
CA ARG A 88 10.12 -1.04 15.10
C ARG A 88 9.05 -1.20 16.18
N PHE A 89 8.38 -2.35 16.20
CA PHE A 89 7.24 -2.64 17.06
C PHE A 89 7.56 -3.65 18.18
N GLN A 90 8.83 -3.88 18.48
CA GLN A 90 9.25 -4.88 19.48
C GLN A 90 8.64 -4.66 20.87
N ASP A 91 8.33 -3.43 21.22
CA ASP A 91 7.77 -3.03 22.52
C ASP A 91 6.26 -2.70 22.44
N ASP A 92 5.59 -2.99 21.31
CA ASP A 92 4.16 -2.74 21.11
C ASP A 92 3.40 -4.06 20.87
N GLU A 93 2.90 -4.66 21.95
CA GLU A 93 2.17 -5.94 21.92
C GLU A 93 0.89 -5.93 21.09
N ARG A 94 0.39 -4.75 20.71
CA ARG A 94 -0.79 -4.61 19.84
C ARG A 94 -0.50 -5.04 18.40
N ILE A 95 0.79 -5.11 18.00
CA ILE A 95 1.19 -5.23 16.60
C ILE A 95 1.63 -6.65 16.28
N LYS A 96 0.99 -7.24 15.27
CA LYS A 96 1.36 -8.52 14.69
C LYS A 96 2.00 -8.30 13.33
N ILE A 97 3.23 -8.79 13.15
CA ILE A 97 3.91 -8.81 11.85
C ILE A 97 3.70 -10.19 11.22
N VAL A 98 3.19 -10.22 9.99
CA VAL A 98 2.86 -11.46 9.29
C VAL A 98 3.57 -11.47 7.94
N LYS A 99 4.29 -12.55 7.68
CA LYS A 99 4.91 -12.77 6.36
C LYS A 99 3.87 -13.23 5.36
N GLN A 100 3.52 -12.38 4.40
CA GLN A 100 2.51 -12.64 3.38
C GLN A 100 2.90 -11.99 2.05
N ASP A 101 2.83 -12.76 0.99
CA ASP A 101 2.97 -12.27 -0.38
C ASP A 101 1.58 -11.85 -0.91
N LEU A 102 1.41 -10.57 -1.23
CA LEU A 102 0.14 -10.05 -1.77
C LEU A 102 -0.18 -10.61 -3.17
N SER A 103 0.75 -11.29 -3.85
CA SER A 103 0.51 -11.94 -5.14
C SER A 103 -0.34 -13.23 -5.05
N VAL A 104 -0.58 -13.72 -3.83
CA VAL A 104 -1.48 -14.83 -3.53
C VAL A 104 -2.61 -14.35 -2.63
N PRO A 105 -3.72 -15.10 -2.49
CA PRO A 105 -4.84 -14.71 -1.63
C PRO A 105 -4.41 -14.39 -0.21
N LEU A 106 -5.08 -13.42 0.41
CA LEU A 106 -4.88 -13.08 1.83
C LEU A 106 -5.37 -14.23 2.72
N PRO A 107 -4.74 -14.46 3.90
CA PRO A 107 -5.17 -15.47 4.84
C PRO A 107 -6.61 -15.21 5.33
N GLU A 108 -7.43 -16.24 5.39
CA GLU A 108 -8.83 -16.15 5.83
C GLU A 108 -8.95 -15.86 7.34
N ASP A 109 -7.94 -16.22 8.12
CA ASP A 109 -7.90 -16.10 9.59
C ASP A 109 -7.42 -14.72 10.10
N LEU A 110 -7.24 -13.75 9.23
CA LEU A 110 -6.84 -12.38 9.63
C LEU A 110 -7.90 -11.67 10.48
N GLY A 111 -9.17 -12.07 10.36
CA GLY A 111 -10.31 -11.40 10.97
C GLY A 111 -10.70 -10.13 10.23
N CYS A 112 -11.54 -9.29 10.84
CA CYS A 112 -12.03 -8.06 10.23
C CYS A 112 -11.33 -6.81 10.80
N PHE A 113 -11.30 -5.72 10.01
CA PHE A 113 -10.60 -4.48 10.33
C PHE A 113 -11.51 -3.26 10.15
N ASP A 114 -11.27 -2.21 10.92
CA ASP A 114 -11.97 -0.93 10.77
C ASP A 114 -11.33 -0.04 9.72
N ALA A 115 -10.02 -0.22 9.52
CA ALA A 115 -9.28 0.41 8.43
C ALA A 115 -8.26 -0.57 7.85
N ILE A 116 -8.11 -0.51 6.51
CA ILE A 116 -7.05 -1.20 5.78
C ILE A 116 -6.29 -0.13 5.01
N VAL A 117 -4.98 -0.12 5.14
CA VAL A 117 -4.12 0.86 4.46
C VAL A 117 -3.06 0.17 3.62
N SER A 118 -2.57 0.87 2.60
CA SER A 118 -1.41 0.46 1.81
C SER A 118 -0.65 1.70 1.33
N SER A 119 0.66 1.62 1.19
CA SER A 119 1.46 2.69 0.59
C SER A 119 2.54 2.12 -0.30
N LEU A 120 2.45 2.42 -1.60
CA LEU A 120 3.45 2.09 -2.62
C LEU A 120 3.81 0.60 -2.66
N ALA A 121 2.80 -0.28 -2.61
CA ALA A 121 2.98 -1.73 -2.60
C ALA A 121 2.16 -2.46 -3.67
N ILE A 122 0.90 -2.09 -3.86
CA ILE A 122 -0.03 -2.84 -4.71
C ILE A 122 0.31 -2.71 -6.21
N HIS A 123 1.01 -1.65 -6.63
CA HIS A 123 1.42 -1.45 -8.03
C HIS A 123 2.33 -2.55 -8.60
N HIS A 124 2.94 -3.36 -7.78
CA HIS A 124 3.73 -4.52 -8.23
C HIS A 124 2.90 -5.74 -8.63
N LEU A 125 1.61 -5.78 -8.26
CA LEU A 125 0.72 -6.91 -8.55
C LEU A 125 0.24 -6.87 -10.01
N THR A 126 -0.09 -8.04 -10.58
CA THR A 126 -0.79 -8.09 -11.88
C THR A 126 -2.17 -7.43 -11.76
N HIS A 127 -2.72 -6.96 -12.88
CA HIS A 127 -4.01 -6.28 -12.87
C HIS A 127 -5.13 -7.20 -12.34
N GLU A 128 -5.14 -8.46 -12.73
CA GLU A 128 -6.08 -9.47 -12.23
C GLU A 128 -5.97 -9.64 -10.73
N ARG A 129 -4.72 -9.68 -10.21
CA ARG A 129 -4.49 -9.84 -8.78
C ARG A 129 -4.91 -8.59 -7.99
N LYS A 130 -4.69 -7.38 -8.53
CA LYS A 130 -5.19 -6.14 -7.92
C LYS A 130 -6.70 -6.18 -7.73
N LYS A 131 -7.43 -6.57 -8.80
CA LYS A 131 -8.89 -6.67 -8.75
C LYS A 131 -9.36 -7.67 -7.70
N GLN A 132 -8.74 -8.84 -7.63
CA GLN A 132 -9.02 -9.85 -6.59
C GLN A 132 -8.72 -9.31 -5.19
N LEU A 133 -7.57 -8.64 -4.99
CA LEU A 133 -7.19 -8.06 -3.72
C LEU A 133 -8.22 -7.02 -3.23
N TYR A 134 -8.79 -6.21 -4.11
CA TYR A 134 -9.84 -5.24 -3.73
C TYR A 134 -11.09 -5.94 -3.20
N THR A 135 -11.48 -7.08 -3.78
CA THR A 135 -12.58 -7.91 -3.26
C THR A 135 -12.24 -8.53 -1.89
N GLU A 136 -11.01 -9.00 -1.72
CA GLU A 136 -10.54 -9.52 -0.42
C GLU A 136 -10.51 -8.43 0.65
N VAL A 137 -10.01 -7.23 0.31
CA VAL A 137 -10.01 -6.06 1.19
C VAL A 137 -11.44 -5.69 1.61
N PHE A 138 -12.39 -5.68 0.65
CA PHE A 138 -13.79 -5.45 0.97
C PHE A 138 -14.33 -6.48 1.96
N SER A 139 -14.00 -7.75 1.79
CA SER A 139 -14.45 -8.83 2.68
C SER A 139 -13.89 -8.68 4.10
N LEU A 140 -12.62 -8.28 4.23
CA LEU A 140 -11.92 -8.10 5.50
C LEU A 140 -12.29 -6.81 6.26
N LEU A 141 -12.98 -5.86 5.65
CA LEU A 141 -13.43 -4.66 6.35
C LEU A 141 -14.71 -4.89 7.14
N ASN A 142 -14.80 -4.28 8.30
CA ASN A 142 -16.06 -4.10 9.04
C ASN A 142 -17.00 -3.14 8.29
N ARG A 143 -18.27 -3.15 8.60
CA ARG A 143 -19.21 -2.10 8.15
C ARG A 143 -18.70 -0.72 8.58
N ASN A 144 -18.86 0.27 7.71
CA ASN A 144 -18.31 1.61 7.85
C ASN A 144 -16.77 1.67 7.91
N GLY A 145 -16.09 0.56 7.58
CA GLY A 145 -14.63 0.53 7.49
C GLY A 145 -14.12 1.22 6.23
N VAL A 146 -12.85 1.66 6.26
CA VAL A 146 -12.21 2.39 5.17
C VAL A 146 -11.00 1.64 4.60
N PHE A 147 -10.85 1.68 3.30
CA PHE A 147 -9.62 1.32 2.58
C PHE A 147 -8.95 2.58 2.05
N CYS A 148 -7.68 2.79 2.41
CA CYS A 148 -6.85 3.89 1.92
C CYS A 148 -5.60 3.34 1.24
N ASN A 149 -5.44 3.59 -0.06
CA ASN A 149 -4.31 3.13 -0.86
C ASN A 149 -3.56 4.32 -1.47
N LEU A 150 -2.42 4.68 -0.88
CA LEU A 150 -1.49 5.66 -1.46
C LEU A 150 -0.60 4.93 -2.47
N GLU A 151 -0.85 5.14 -3.76
CA GLU A 151 -0.37 4.24 -4.80
C GLU A 151 0.40 4.95 -5.92
N HIS A 152 1.32 4.22 -6.54
CA HIS A 152 1.94 4.60 -7.81
C HIS A 152 1.03 4.16 -8.97
N VAL A 153 0.44 5.14 -9.65
CA VAL A 153 -0.52 4.93 -10.73
C VAL A 153 0.07 5.28 -12.09
N SER A 154 -0.50 4.75 -13.17
CA SER A 154 -0.04 5.12 -14.52
C SER A 154 -0.49 6.52 -14.90
N SER A 155 0.37 7.19 -15.65
CA SER A 155 0.00 8.43 -16.38
C SER A 155 -0.82 8.09 -17.62
N PRO A 156 -1.75 8.99 -18.06
CA PRO A 156 -2.51 8.79 -19.28
C PRO A 156 -1.67 8.98 -20.56
N THR A 157 -0.49 9.57 -20.48
CA THR A 157 0.41 9.82 -21.62
C THR A 157 1.87 9.67 -21.23
N GLU A 158 2.71 9.27 -22.17
CA GLU A 158 4.18 9.24 -21.99
C GLU A 158 4.78 10.60 -21.61
N LYS A 159 4.20 11.70 -22.08
CA LYS A 159 4.64 13.06 -21.71
C LYS A 159 4.48 13.31 -20.21
N LEU A 160 3.37 12.88 -19.62
CA LEU A 160 3.12 13.02 -18.19
C LEU A 160 3.94 12.03 -17.37
N HIS A 161 4.13 10.81 -17.87
CA HIS A 161 5.04 9.83 -17.29
C HIS A 161 6.48 10.37 -17.20
N ARG A 162 7.01 10.90 -18.30
CA ARG A 162 8.32 11.55 -18.32
C ARG A 162 8.40 12.73 -17.34
N ARG A 163 7.33 13.54 -17.24
CA ARG A 163 7.27 14.66 -16.29
C ARG A 163 7.38 14.16 -14.85
N PHE A 164 6.72 13.04 -14.49
CA PHE A 164 6.84 12.44 -13.17
C PHE A 164 8.28 12.04 -12.86
N PHE A 165 8.93 11.29 -13.74
CA PHE A 165 10.32 10.86 -13.53
C PHE A 165 11.28 12.05 -13.36
N LEU A 166 11.16 13.06 -14.18
CA LEU A 166 11.97 14.29 -14.05
C LEU A 166 11.71 15.00 -12.71
N ALA A 167 10.45 15.06 -12.26
CA ALA A 167 10.09 15.70 -11.01
C ALA A 167 10.65 14.97 -9.77
N ILE A 168 10.86 13.64 -9.86
CA ILE A 168 11.53 12.86 -8.81
C ILE A 168 13.05 12.74 -8.99
N GLY A 169 13.63 13.49 -9.93
CA GLY A 169 15.07 13.49 -10.21
C GLY A 169 15.58 12.20 -10.85
N GLN A 170 14.74 11.51 -11.64
CA GLN A 170 15.06 10.26 -12.32
C GLN A 170 14.74 10.34 -13.82
N MET A 171 15.14 9.32 -14.55
CA MET A 171 14.80 9.16 -15.98
C MET A 171 13.79 8.01 -16.12
N PRO A 172 12.85 8.06 -17.11
CA PRO A 172 11.86 7.00 -17.33
C PRO A 172 12.49 5.60 -17.50
N GLU A 173 13.67 5.53 -18.11
CA GLU A 173 14.40 4.28 -18.31
C GLU A 173 14.87 3.61 -17.00
N SER A 174 14.82 4.35 -15.89
CA SER A 174 15.14 3.83 -14.54
C SER A 174 13.93 3.26 -13.79
N GLU A 175 12.76 3.21 -14.46
CA GLU A 175 11.55 2.62 -13.86
C GLU A 175 11.79 1.18 -13.41
N ASP A 176 11.23 0.84 -12.26
CA ASP A 176 11.31 -0.52 -11.75
C ASP A 176 10.56 -1.48 -12.70
N PRO A 177 11.25 -2.45 -13.30
CA PRO A 177 10.62 -3.37 -14.25
C PRO A 177 9.57 -4.30 -13.60
N SER A 178 9.47 -4.32 -12.28
CA SER A 178 8.40 -5.04 -11.55
C SER A 178 7.09 -4.26 -11.50
N ASN A 179 7.09 -2.96 -11.81
CA ASN A 179 5.88 -2.14 -11.84
C ASN A 179 4.84 -2.70 -12.82
N ARG A 180 3.60 -2.67 -12.38
CA ARG A 180 2.40 -3.00 -13.15
C ARG A 180 1.39 -1.90 -12.91
N LEU A 181 1.79 -0.67 -13.30
CA LEU A 181 0.99 0.52 -13.07
C LEU A 181 -0.39 0.39 -13.73
N LEU A 182 -1.37 0.97 -13.09
CA LEU A 182 -2.74 1.03 -13.56
C LEU A 182 -3.29 2.43 -13.30
N ASP A 183 -4.12 2.92 -14.22
CA ASP A 183 -4.72 4.24 -14.09
C ASP A 183 -5.71 4.32 -12.91
N VAL A 184 -5.95 5.55 -12.45
CA VAL A 184 -6.85 5.82 -11.32
C VAL A 184 -8.28 5.39 -11.63
N GLU A 185 -8.80 5.69 -12.81
CA GLU A 185 -10.21 5.46 -13.18
C GLU A 185 -10.56 3.98 -13.14
N THR A 186 -9.68 3.14 -13.71
CA THR A 186 -9.85 1.68 -13.67
C THR A 186 -9.82 1.15 -12.24
N GLN A 187 -8.91 1.64 -11.39
CA GLN A 187 -8.84 1.22 -9.99
C GLN A 187 -10.09 1.64 -9.21
N LEU A 188 -10.55 2.88 -9.34
CA LEU A 188 -11.78 3.34 -8.72
C LEU A 188 -13.01 2.55 -9.19
N LYS A 189 -13.08 2.22 -10.49
CA LYS A 189 -14.14 1.35 -11.04
C LYS A 189 -14.11 -0.03 -10.36
N TRP A 190 -12.96 -0.67 -10.23
CA TRP A 190 -12.84 -1.98 -9.60
C TRP A 190 -13.19 -1.97 -8.11
N LEU A 191 -12.86 -0.91 -7.39
CA LEU A 191 -13.30 -0.72 -6.02
C LEU A 191 -14.83 -0.67 -5.92
N ARG A 192 -15.50 0.11 -6.79
CA ARG A 192 -16.98 0.16 -6.85
C ARG A 192 -17.57 -1.21 -7.22
N GLU A 193 -16.99 -1.91 -8.18
CA GLU A 193 -17.41 -3.27 -8.57
C GLU A 193 -17.26 -4.28 -7.42
N SER A 194 -16.33 -4.07 -6.49
CA SER A 194 -16.14 -4.90 -5.30
C SER A 194 -17.17 -4.61 -4.19
N GLY A 195 -18.03 -3.59 -4.35
CA GLY A 195 -19.09 -3.23 -3.40
C GLY A 195 -18.81 -2.01 -2.53
N PHE A 196 -17.65 -1.37 -2.68
CA PHE A 196 -17.35 -0.12 -1.96
C PHE A 196 -18.25 1.04 -2.40
N VAL A 197 -18.52 1.93 -1.46
CA VAL A 197 -19.20 3.22 -1.67
C VAL A 197 -18.22 4.37 -1.38
N ASP A 198 -18.62 5.60 -1.74
CA ASP A 198 -17.81 6.81 -1.54
C ASP A 198 -16.36 6.63 -2.01
N VAL A 199 -16.23 6.02 -3.21
CA VAL A 199 -14.94 5.67 -3.82
C VAL A 199 -14.43 6.87 -4.60
N ASP A 200 -13.28 7.42 -4.16
CA ASP A 200 -12.67 8.59 -4.80
C ASP A 200 -11.14 8.57 -4.76
N CYS A 201 -10.54 9.43 -5.60
CA CYS A 201 -9.14 9.79 -5.53
C CYS A 201 -9.00 11.09 -4.71
N CYS A 202 -8.78 10.98 -3.41
CA CYS A 202 -8.79 12.10 -2.47
C CYS A 202 -7.57 13.02 -2.58
N TRP A 203 -6.49 12.55 -3.18
CA TRP A 203 -5.27 13.32 -3.42
C TRP A 203 -4.48 12.73 -4.58
N LYS A 204 -3.86 13.61 -5.38
CA LYS A 204 -2.97 13.17 -6.47
C LYS A 204 -1.86 14.17 -6.74
N TRP A 205 -0.64 13.65 -6.85
CA TRP A 205 0.51 14.38 -7.37
C TRP A 205 1.18 13.53 -8.47
N LEU A 206 1.01 13.96 -9.72
CA LEU A 206 1.50 13.26 -10.91
C LEU A 206 1.08 11.76 -10.91
N GLU A 207 2.02 10.84 -10.71
CA GLU A 207 1.77 9.39 -10.67
C GLU A 207 1.58 8.84 -9.26
N ILE A 208 1.54 9.68 -8.23
CA ILE A 208 1.20 9.25 -6.88
C ILE A 208 -0.22 9.70 -6.58
N ALA A 209 -1.07 8.76 -6.20
CA ALA A 209 -2.49 9.00 -5.94
C ALA A 209 -2.94 8.30 -4.65
N LEU A 210 -3.84 8.94 -3.90
CA LEU A 210 -4.52 8.35 -2.76
C LEU A 210 -5.94 7.95 -3.19
N LEU A 211 -6.17 6.64 -3.26
CA LEU A 211 -7.48 6.05 -3.52
C LEU A 211 -8.12 5.69 -2.18
N VAL A 212 -9.37 6.12 -1.99
CA VAL A 212 -10.13 5.89 -0.76
C VAL A 212 -11.47 5.25 -1.09
N ALA A 213 -11.91 4.30 -0.27
CA ALA A 213 -13.16 3.59 -0.48
C ALA A 213 -13.72 3.12 0.87
N PHE A 214 -15.04 3.23 1.05
CA PHE A 214 -15.72 2.86 2.29
C PHE A 214 -16.60 1.63 2.08
N LYS A 215 -16.66 0.76 3.10
CA LYS A 215 -17.61 -0.35 3.13
C LYS A 215 -18.91 0.11 3.76
N PRO A 216 -20.09 -0.09 3.11
CA PRO A 216 -21.38 0.32 3.63
C PRO A 216 -21.81 -0.46 4.88
#